data_6dcb88fe0001ba721457268d0bcf12d6
#
_entry.id   6dcb88fe0001ba721457268d0bcf12d6
#
_cell.length_a   1.000
_cell.length_b   1.000
_cell.length_c   1.000
_cell.angle_alpha   90.00
_cell.angle_beta   90.00
_cell.angle_gamma   90.00
#
_symmetry.space_group_name_H-M   'P 1'
#
loop_
_entity.id
_entity.type
_entity.pdbx_description
1 polymer ?
#
loop_
_entity_poly.entity_id
_entity_poly.type
_entity_poly.pdbx_seq_one_letter_code
_entity_poly.pdbx_strand_id
1 'polypeptide(L)'
;MLFLEEKKIIDKENVIGSNIRRIRLEKGIGQTELIRDLQLRKIAITRETLVKIEGGRQHIKLDQLRAIRDILQVSYEDLLQ
;
A
#
# COMPACT_ATOMS: atom_id res chain seq x y z
N MET A 1 -10.91 -10.48 -5.91
CA MET A 1 -11.11 -11.22 -4.64
C MET A 1 -9.92 -11.01 -3.73
N LEU A 2 -10.18 -10.74 -2.45
CA LEU A 2 -9.14 -10.51 -1.44
C LEU A 2 -9.20 -11.60 -0.39
N PHE A 3 -8.05 -12.10 0.04
CA PHE A 3 -7.97 -13.00 1.18
C PHE A 3 -6.57 -12.90 1.83
N LEU A 4 -6.48 -13.36 3.08
CA LEU A 4 -5.21 -13.37 3.80
C LEU A 4 -4.55 -14.74 3.68
N GLU A 5 -3.23 -14.69 3.44
CA GLU A 5 -2.37 -15.86 3.52
C GLU A 5 -1.17 -15.47 4.37
N GLU A 6 -1.10 -16.00 5.59
CA GLU A 6 -0.16 -15.56 6.62
C GLU A 6 -0.36 -14.06 6.89
N LYS A 7 0.65 -13.22 6.58
CA LYS A 7 0.58 -11.78 6.75
C LYS A 7 0.36 -11.04 5.44
N LYS A 8 0.25 -11.75 4.32
CA LYS A 8 0.05 -11.17 3.00
C LYS A 8 -1.42 -11.13 2.67
N ILE A 9 -1.80 -10.09 1.95
CA ILE A 9 -3.14 -9.94 1.40
C ILE A 9 -3.07 -10.31 -0.07
N ILE A 10 -3.80 -11.35 -0.46
CA ILE A 10 -3.82 -11.81 -1.86
C ILE A 10 -4.84 -10.97 -2.63
N ASP A 11 -4.34 -10.15 -3.52
CA ASP A 11 -5.11 -9.20 -4.33
C ASP A 11 -4.86 -9.49 -5.81
N LYS A 12 -5.57 -10.46 -6.36
CA LYS A 12 -5.33 -10.96 -7.72
C LYS A 12 -5.59 -9.90 -8.80
N GLU A 13 -6.46 -8.96 -8.52
CA GLU A 13 -6.83 -7.91 -9.49
C GLU A 13 -6.05 -6.62 -9.26
N ASN A 14 -5.12 -6.62 -8.32
CA ASN A 14 -4.35 -5.44 -7.95
C ASN A 14 -5.22 -4.23 -7.59
N VAL A 15 -6.29 -4.48 -6.85
CA VAL A 15 -7.21 -3.42 -6.41
C VAL A 15 -6.49 -2.48 -5.44
N ILE A 16 -5.83 -3.05 -4.43
CA ILE A 16 -5.17 -2.28 -3.37
C ILE A 16 -4.02 -1.46 -3.94
N GLY A 17 -3.13 -2.09 -4.70
CA GLY A 17 -1.96 -1.41 -5.26
C GLY A 17 -2.35 -0.25 -6.19
N SER A 18 -3.35 -0.47 -7.03
CA SER A 18 -3.86 0.56 -7.94
C SER A 18 -4.47 1.73 -7.16
N ASN A 19 -5.23 1.43 -6.11
CA ASN A 19 -5.83 2.47 -5.27
C ASN A 19 -4.79 3.26 -4.50
N ILE A 20 -3.76 2.60 -3.97
CA ILE A 20 -2.66 3.29 -3.29
C ILE A 20 -2.00 4.29 -4.24
N ARG A 21 -1.68 3.85 -5.45
CA ARG A 21 -1.06 4.72 -6.45
C ARG A 21 -1.95 5.90 -6.79
N ARG A 22 -3.21 5.65 -7.08
CA ARG A 22 -4.16 6.70 -7.45
C ARG A 22 -4.31 7.73 -6.33
N ILE A 23 -4.55 7.28 -5.10
CA ILE A 23 -4.75 8.18 -3.96
C ILE A 23 -3.47 8.95 -3.66
N ARG A 24 -2.32 8.29 -3.71
CA ARG A 24 -1.03 8.93 -3.50
C ARG A 24 -0.82 10.08 -4.49
N LEU A 25 -1.08 9.82 -5.77
CA LEU A 25 -0.95 10.84 -6.82
C LEU A 25 -1.94 11.98 -6.65
N GLU A 26 -3.18 11.67 -6.29
CA GLU A 26 -4.19 12.70 -6.03
C GLU A 26 -3.78 13.62 -4.88
N LYS A 27 -3.08 13.09 -3.89
CA LYS A 27 -2.62 13.87 -2.73
C LYS A 27 -1.24 14.50 -2.95
N GLY A 28 -0.63 14.29 -4.10
CA GLY A 28 0.69 14.84 -4.39
C GLY A 28 1.82 14.22 -3.59
N ILE A 29 1.66 12.98 -3.13
CA ILE A 29 2.65 12.30 -2.31
C ILE A 29 3.52 11.42 -3.20
N GLY A 30 4.84 11.63 -3.16
CA GLY A 30 5.79 10.81 -3.93
C GLY A 30 6.05 9.47 -3.26
N GLN A 31 6.54 8.50 -4.03
CA GLN A 31 6.86 7.18 -3.49
C GLN A 31 7.92 7.26 -2.39
N THR A 32 8.97 8.04 -2.62
CA THR A 32 10.06 8.22 -1.63
C THR A 32 9.52 8.83 -0.34
N GLU A 33 8.63 9.79 -0.44
CA GLU A 33 8.00 10.42 0.71
C GLU A 33 7.17 9.41 1.51
N LEU A 34 6.36 8.61 0.83
CA LEU A 34 5.55 7.59 1.50
C LEU A 34 6.44 6.56 2.19
N ILE A 35 7.51 6.12 1.54
CA ILE A 35 8.45 5.15 2.12
C ILE A 35 9.13 5.73 3.37
N ARG A 36 9.53 6.99 3.34
CA ARG A 36 10.13 7.63 4.50
C ARG A 36 9.19 7.63 5.69
N ASP A 37 7.91 7.96 5.46
CA ASP A 37 6.91 7.97 6.54
C ASP A 37 6.67 6.56 7.08
N LEU A 38 6.64 5.56 6.20
CA LEU A 38 6.50 4.16 6.61
C LEU A 38 7.69 3.71 7.47
N GLN A 39 8.90 4.04 7.05
CA GLN A 39 10.11 3.66 7.79
C GLN A 39 10.17 4.35 9.16
N LEU A 40 9.72 5.60 9.25
CA LEU A 40 9.60 6.30 10.54
C LEU A 40 8.62 5.60 11.49
N ARG A 41 7.65 4.90 10.95
CA ARG A 41 6.70 4.07 11.73
C ARG A 41 7.22 2.65 11.95
N LYS A 42 8.46 2.38 11.58
CA LYS A 42 9.13 1.08 11.70
C LYS A 42 8.44 -0.01 10.88
N ILE A 43 7.86 0.37 9.76
CA ILE A 43 7.30 -0.59 8.81
C ILE A 43 8.39 -0.96 7.81
N ALA A 44 8.68 -2.25 7.70
CA ALA A 44 9.72 -2.76 6.81
C ALA A 44 9.21 -2.76 5.37
N ILE A 45 9.62 -1.76 4.60
CA ILE A 45 9.26 -1.64 3.20
C ILE A 45 10.28 -0.75 2.50
N THR A 46 10.63 -1.10 1.26
CA THR A 46 11.50 -0.29 0.42
C THR A 46 10.69 0.37 -0.69
N ARG A 47 11.27 1.39 -1.33
CA ARG A 47 10.62 2.01 -2.49
C ARG A 47 10.40 0.98 -3.60
N GLU A 48 11.37 0.09 -3.82
CA GLU A 48 11.26 -0.95 -4.82
C GLU A 48 10.06 -1.86 -4.55
N THR A 49 9.84 -2.22 -3.29
CA THR A 49 8.69 -3.01 -2.88
C THR A 49 7.38 -2.26 -3.15
N LEU A 50 7.33 -0.98 -2.82
CA LEU A 50 6.14 -0.16 -3.08
C LEU A 50 5.82 -0.10 -4.58
N VAL A 51 6.84 0.08 -5.42
CA VAL A 51 6.67 0.08 -6.87
C VAL A 51 6.04 -1.23 -7.33
N LYS A 52 6.52 -2.37 -6.80
CA LYS A 52 5.98 -3.68 -7.15
C LYS A 52 4.55 -3.86 -6.66
N ILE A 53 4.22 -3.37 -5.47
CA ILE A 53 2.87 -3.43 -4.91
C ILE A 53 1.91 -2.61 -5.79
N GLU A 54 2.28 -1.38 -6.11
CA GLU A 54 1.46 -0.51 -6.96
C GLU A 54 1.26 -1.08 -8.36
N GLY A 55 2.25 -1.79 -8.86
CA GLY A 55 2.21 -2.42 -10.18
C GLY A 55 1.59 -3.82 -10.21
N GLY A 56 1.16 -4.33 -9.07
CA GLY A 56 0.54 -5.66 -9.01
C GLY A 56 1.50 -6.83 -9.08
N ARG A 57 2.80 -6.59 -8.90
CA ARG A 57 3.82 -7.64 -8.97
C ARG A 57 4.21 -8.22 -7.62
N GLN A 58 3.67 -7.64 -6.54
CA GLN A 58 3.92 -8.12 -5.18
C GLN A 58 2.71 -7.80 -4.33
N HIS A 59 2.34 -8.74 -3.47
CA HIS A 59 1.22 -8.55 -2.53
C HIS A 59 1.66 -7.72 -1.34
N ILE A 60 0.76 -6.86 -0.87
CA ILE A 60 0.98 -6.05 0.32
C ILE A 60 0.79 -6.89 1.58
N LYS A 61 1.56 -6.59 2.63
CA LYS A 61 1.37 -7.17 3.95
C LYS A 61 0.37 -6.34 4.75
N LEU A 62 -0.24 -6.96 5.76
CA LEU A 62 -1.27 -6.31 6.56
C LEU A 62 -0.76 -5.07 7.30
N ASP A 63 0.43 -5.15 7.90
CA ASP A 63 1.01 -4.01 8.61
C ASP A 63 1.33 -2.86 7.65
N GLN A 64 1.76 -3.17 6.44
CA GLN A 64 2.00 -2.17 5.41
C GLN A 64 0.70 -1.47 5.01
N LEU A 65 -0.36 -2.24 4.80
CA LEU A 65 -1.67 -1.69 4.44
C LEU A 65 -2.20 -0.75 5.51
N ARG A 66 -2.13 -1.17 6.77
CA ARG A 66 -2.60 -0.35 7.90
C ARG A 66 -1.86 0.98 7.98
N ALA A 67 -0.54 0.93 7.86
CA ALA A 67 0.28 2.14 7.94
C ALA A 67 0.05 3.07 6.75
N ILE A 68 -0.06 2.52 5.55
CA ILE A 68 -0.35 3.31 4.35
C ILE A 68 -1.71 3.98 4.47
N ARG A 69 -2.70 3.25 4.93
CA ARG A 69 -4.04 3.82 5.16
C ARG A 69 -3.96 5.01 6.12
N ASP A 70 -3.22 4.88 7.21
CA ASP A 70 -3.08 5.95 8.19
C ASP A 70 -2.35 7.17 7.62
N ILE A 71 -1.27 6.94 6.87
CA ILE A 71 -0.49 8.02 6.27
C ILE A 71 -1.31 8.75 5.21
N LEU A 72 -2.02 8.03 4.36
CA LEU A 72 -2.85 8.61 3.32
C LEU A 72 -4.15 9.21 3.86
N GLN A 73 -4.51 8.90 5.10
CA GLN A 73 -5.72 9.40 5.76
C GLN A 73 -6.98 9.06 4.97
N VAL A 74 -7.11 7.81 4.62
CA VAL A 74 -8.27 7.27 3.90
C VAL A 74 -8.89 6.12 4.68
N SER A 75 -10.04 5.66 4.26
CA SER A 75 -10.67 4.48 4.84
C SER A 75 -10.13 3.21 4.19
N TYR A 76 -10.29 2.08 4.86
CA TYR A 76 -10.00 0.79 4.22
C TYR A 76 -10.87 0.58 2.98
N GLU A 77 -12.11 1.05 3.03
CA GLU A 77 -13.01 0.95 1.90
C GLU A 77 -12.45 1.64 0.67
N ASP A 78 -11.83 2.82 0.84
CA ASP A 78 -11.18 3.54 -0.26
C ASP A 78 -10.06 2.73 -0.90
N LEU A 79 -9.37 1.92 -0.12
CA LEU A 79 -8.25 1.10 -0.60
C LEU A 79 -8.72 -0.24 -1.19
N LEU A 80 -9.86 -0.76 -0.76
CA LEU A 80 -10.30 -2.11 -1.07
C LEU A 80 -11.35 -2.17 -2.18
N GLN A 81 -11.86 -1.05 -2.63
CA GLN A 81 -12.86 -1.00 -3.71
C GLN A 81 -12.23 -0.71 -5.08
#